data_10331075b57a85ec805fa784357f1ddb
#
_entry.id   10331075b57a85ec805fa784357f1ddb
#
_cell.length_a   1.000
_cell.length_b   1.000
_cell.length_c   1.000
_cell.angle_alpha   90.00
_cell.angle_beta   90.00
_cell.angle_gamma   90.00
#
_symmetry.space_group_name_H-M   'P 1'
#
loop_
_entity.id
_entity.type
_entity.pdbx_description
1 polymer ?
#
loop_
_entity_poly.entity_id
_entity_poly.type
_entity_poly.pdbx_seq_one_letter_code
_entity_poly.pdbx_strand_id
1 'polypeptide(L)'
;DNTYIFIATRSYEGDLISLRSVIDRNPMYIGMIRRMKKWIKVKETLINENINIEKLESVYAPVGINISSNSVDEIAFGIMAEILLVKNNGSLAHRKNKIK
;
A
#
# COMPACT_ATOMS: atom_id res chain seq x y z
N ASP A 1 -6.41 -14.93 2.40
CA ASP A 1 -7.53 -14.09 1.96
C ASP A 1 -7.16 -13.36 0.66
N ASN A 2 -7.99 -13.50 -0.38
CA ASN A 2 -7.75 -12.89 -1.68
C ASN A 2 -8.31 -11.48 -1.80
N THR A 3 -8.60 -10.86 -0.69
CA THR A 3 -9.18 -9.51 -0.66
C THR A 3 -8.11 -8.46 -0.94
N TYR A 4 -8.47 -7.48 -1.74
CA TYR A 4 -7.62 -6.32 -2.05
C TYR A 4 -8.30 -5.10 -1.47
N ILE A 5 -7.63 -4.42 -0.56
CA ILE A 5 -8.21 -3.30 0.18
C ILE A 5 -7.48 -2.02 -0.18
N PHE A 6 -8.25 -0.99 -0.47
CA PHE A 6 -7.71 0.30 -0.84
C PHE A 6 -8.27 1.35 0.11
N ILE A 7 -7.41 2.03 0.87
CA ILE A 7 -7.82 3.01 1.85
C ILE A 7 -7.57 4.41 1.29
N ALA A 8 -8.65 5.18 1.19
CA ALA A 8 -8.59 6.52 0.62
C ALA A 8 -9.44 7.47 1.47
N THR A 9 -9.04 7.67 2.71
CA THR A 9 -9.73 8.61 3.59
C THR A 9 -9.11 9.99 3.47
N ARG A 10 -9.73 10.98 4.11
CA ARG A 10 -9.24 12.34 4.07
C ARG A 10 -8.60 12.78 5.37
N SER A 11 -8.51 11.90 6.36
CA SER A 11 -8.04 12.28 7.66
C SER A 11 -7.14 11.23 8.27
N TYR A 12 -6.30 11.69 9.17
CA TYR A 12 -5.44 10.83 9.97
C TYR A 12 -6.28 9.82 10.75
N GLU A 13 -7.36 10.29 11.37
CA GLU A 13 -8.22 9.41 12.17
C GLU A 13 -8.93 8.39 11.31
N GLY A 14 -9.37 8.81 10.12
CA GLY A 14 -9.99 7.88 9.18
C GLY A 14 -9.04 6.78 8.76
N ASP A 15 -7.77 7.14 8.52
CA ASP A 15 -6.74 6.15 8.19
C ASP A 15 -6.57 5.16 9.34
N LEU A 16 -6.49 5.64 10.57
CA LEU A 16 -6.32 4.77 11.74
C LEU A 16 -7.48 3.79 11.89
N ILE A 17 -8.70 4.31 11.80
CA ILE A 17 -9.90 3.49 11.94
C ILE A 17 -9.95 2.42 10.86
N SER A 18 -9.71 2.83 9.62
CA SER A 18 -9.77 1.91 8.49
C SER A 18 -8.73 0.81 8.60
N LEU A 19 -7.50 1.19 8.94
CA LEU A 19 -6.41 0.24 9.00
C LEU A 19 -6.58 -0.73 10.17
N ARG A 20 -7.00 -0.23 11.33
CA ARG A 20 -7.28 -1.11 12.47
C ARG A 20 -8.30 -2.18 12.13
N SER A 21 -9.29 -1.84 11.32
CA SER A 21 -10.38 -2.76 11.03
C SER A 21 -9.96 -3.88 10.05
N VAL A 22 -8.89 -3.70 9.28
CA VAL A 22 -8.53 -4.67 8.25
C VAL A 22 -7.16 -5.31 8.42
N ILE A 23 -6.29 -4.73 9.25
CA ILE A 23 -4.89 -5.17 9.29
C ILE A 23 -4.75 -6.63 9.74
N ASP A 24 -5.59 -7.10 10.62
CA ASP A 24 -5.53 -8.47 11.13
C ASP A 24 -6.24 -9.49 10.26
N ARG A 25 -6.88 -9.04 9.19
CA ARG A 25 -7.59 -9.93 8.28
C ARG A 25 -6.64 -10.59 7.29
N ASN A 26 -5.39 -10.14 7.25
CA ASN A 26 -4.36 -10.66 6.35
C ASN A 26 -4.81 -10.66 4.89
N PRO A 27 -5.26 -9.51 4.37
CA PRO A 27 -5.66 -9.46 2.95
C PRO A 27 -4.45 -9.61 2.05
N MET A 28 -4.69 -9.94 0.80
CA MET A 28 -3.62 -10.06 -0.20
C MET A 28 -2.93 -8.72 -0.41
N TYR A 29 -3.66 -7.63 -0.29
CA TYR A 29 -3.14 -6.30 -0.58
C TYR A 29 -3.88 -5.26 0.26
N ILE A 30 -3.12 -4.36 0.89
CA ILE A 30 -3.67 -3.13 1.47
C ILE A 30 -2.87 -1.99 0.89
N GLY A 31 -3.55 -1.10 0.16
CA GLY A 31 -2.93 0.10 -0.38
C GLY A 31 -3.55 1.32 0.26
N MET A 32 -2.74 2.32 0.55
CA MET A 32 -3.22 3.52 1.22
C MET A 32 -2.74 4.77 0.47
N ILE A 33 -3.68 5.64 0.11
CA ILE A 33 -3.34 6.92 -0.50
C ILE A 33 -2.95 7.88 0.61
N ARG A 34 -1.65 8.05 0.78
CA ARG A 34 -1.14 8.96 1.80
C ARG A 34 0.31 9.30 1.48
N ARG A 35 0.73 10.54 1.74
CA ARG A 35 2.13 10.90 1.57
C ARG A 35 2.97 10.19 2.62
N MET A 36 4.23 9.92 2.28
CA MET A 36 5.13 9.18 3.16
C MET A 36 5.17 9.77 4.57
N LYS A 37 5.25 11.09 4.68
CA LYS A 37 5.33 11.74 5.98
C LYS A 37 4.10 11.45 6.84
N LYS A 38 2.92 11.45 6.23
CA LYS A 38 1.68 11.15 6.94
C LYS A 38 1.57 9.67 7.28
N TRP A 39 2.00 8.82 6.37
CA TRP A 39 2.00 7.38 6.60
C TRP A 39 2.87 7.01 7.80
N ILE A 40 4.04 7.63 7.92
CA ILE A 40 4.93 7.35 9.06
C ILE A 40 4.21 7.64 10.38
N LYS A 41 3.44 8.72 10.45
CA LYS A 41 2.69 9.06 11.66
C LYS A 41 1.64 8.01 11.98
N VAL A 42 0.90 7.56 10.97
CA VAL A 42 -0.12 6.53 11.13
C VAL A 42 0.54 5.25 11.66
N LYS A 43 1.65 4.87 11.05
CA LYS A 43 2.37 3.65 11.42
C LYS A 43 2.84 3.72 12.87
N GLU A 44 3.44 4.84 13.26
CA GLU A 44 3.93 4.99 14.64
C GLU A 44 2.82 4.87 15.66
N THR A 45 1.67 5.47 15.37
CA THR A 45 0.53 5.39 16.27
C THR A 45 0.07 3.95 16.47
N LEU A 46 -0.02 3.20 15.36
CA LEU A 46 -0.48 1.82 15.43
C LEU A 46 0.55 0.90 16.09
N ILE A 47 1.83 1.18 15.92
CA ILE A 47 2.87 0.43 16.62
C ILE A 47 2.71 0.65 18.12
N ASN A 48 2.43 1.88 18.54
CA ASN A 48 2.22 2.18 19.96
C ASN A 48 0.95 1.52 20.53
N GLU A 49 0.06 1.09 19.65
CA GLU A 49 -1.14 0.34 20.04
C GLU A 49 -0.89 -1.17 20.00
N ASN A 50 0.36 -1.59 19.86
CA ASN A 50 0.77 -2.99 19.84
C ASN A 50 0.34 -3.74 18.59
N ILE A 51 0.11 -3.04 17.49
CA ILE A 51 -0.14 -3.69 16.22
C ILE A 51 1.20 -4.15 15.65
N ASN A 52 1.22 -5.36 15.12
CA ASN A 52 2.43 -6.00 14.63
C ASN A 52 3.10 -5.16 13.53
N ILE A 53 4.37 -4.81 13.75
CA ILE A 53 5.10 -3.94 12.83
C ILE A 53 5.26 -4.58 11.45
N GLU A 54 5.42 -5.90 11.39
CA GLU A 54 5.55 -6.59 10.10
C GLU A 54 4.29 -6.46 9.26
N LYS A 55 3.12 -6.52 9.91
CA LYS A 55 1.86 -6.31 9.20
C LYS A 55 1.75 -4.89 8.66
N LEU A 56 2.20 -3.91 9.44
CA LEU A 56 2.16 -2.53 9.00
C LEU A 56 3.13 -2.27 7.86
N GLU A 57 4.28 -2.92 7.87
CA GLU A 57 5.25 -2.75 6.80
C GLU A 57 4.83 -3.43 5.51
N SER A 58 3.87 -4.33 5.57
CA SER A 58 3.33 -4.95 4.37
C SER A 58 2.28 -4.08 3.68
N VAL A 59 1.85 -2.99 4.31
CA VAL A 59 0.92 -2.04 3.69
C VAL A 59 1.64 -1.24 2.62
N TYR A 60 1.02 -1.11 1.47
CA TYR A 60 1.58 -0.34 0.35
C TYR A 60 1.18 1.12 0.52
N ALA A 61 2.03 1.89 1.14
CA ALA A 61 1.80 3.30 1.42
C ALA A 61 3.10 4.07 1.31
N PRO A 62 3.17 5.08 0.48
CA PRO A 62 2.15 5.49 -0.51
C PRO A 62 1.92 4.43 -1.57
N VAL A 63 0.69 4.35 -2.06
CA VAL A 63 0.35 3.35 -3.09
C VAL A 63 1.04 3.67 -4.42
N GLY A 64 1.25 2.63 -5.19
CA GLY A 64 1.69 2.76 -6.58
C GLY A 64 3.18 2.60 -6.78
N ILE A 65 3.54 2.28 -8.00
CA ILE A 65 4.93 2.22 -8.42
C ILE A 65 5.40 3.65 -8.65
N ASN A 66 6.63 3.95 -8.26
CA ASN A 66 7.19 5.28 -8.47
C ASN A 66 7.59 5.44 -9.94
N ILE A 67 6.72 6.06 -10.71
CA ILE A 67 6.97 6.35 -12.13
C ILE A 67 7.34 7.81 -12.35
N SER A 68 7.59 8.54 -11.26
CA SER A 68 8.02 9.93 -11.30
C SER A 68 7.06 10.83 -12.08
N SER A 69 5.77 10.69 -11.79
CA SER A 69 4.75 11.50 -12.46
C SER A 69 3.80 12.12 -11.47
N ASN A 70 3.29 13.31 -11.82
CA ASN A 70 2.24 13.98 -11.07
C ASN A 70 0.90 13.94 -11.81
N SER A 71 0.87 13.29 -12.98
CA SER A 71 -0.36 13.14 -13.75
C SER A 71 -1.28 12.14 -13.06
N VAL A 72 -2.55 12.51 -12.92
CA VAL A 72 -3.54 11.63 -12.29
C VAL A 72 -3.64 10.31 -13.02
N ASP A 73 -3.67 10.37 -14.36
CA ASP A 73 -3.79 9.15 -15.17
C ASP A 73 -2.58 8.25 -14.99
N GLU A 74 -1.39 8.81 -14.97
CA GLU A 74 -0.17 8.01 -14.83
C GLU A 74 -0.02 7.45 -13.42
N ILE A 75 -0.42 8.22 -12.42
CA ILE A 75 -0.44 7.72 -11.05
C ILE A 75 -1.39 6.53 -10.94
N ALA A 76 -2.55 6.63 -11.58
CA ALA A 76 -3.52 5.53 -11.58
C ALA A 76 -2.94 4.27 -12.23
N PHE A 77 -2.20 4.42 -13.32
CA PHE A 77 -1.51 3.28 -13.94
C PHE A 77 -0.51 2.64 -12.97
N GLY A 78 0.23 3.47 -12.23
CA GLY A 78 1.18 2.97 -11.24
C GLY A 78 0.50 2.15 -10.15
N ILE A 79 -0.67 2.59 -9.70
CA ILE A 79 -1.44 1.86 -8.69
C ILE A 79 -1.92 0.52 -9.24
N MET A 80 -2.46 0.52 -10.45
CA MET A 80 -2.92 -0.72 -11.07
C MET A 80 -1.78 -1.69 -11.29
N ALA A 81 -0.63 -1.17 -11.74
CA ALA A 81 0.55 -2.01 -11.93
C ALA A 81 1.00 -2.65 -10.62
N GLU A 82 0.97 -1.89 -9.52
CA GLU A 82 1.33 -2.42 -8.20
C GLU A 82 0.40 -3.55 -7.79
N ILE A 83 -0.88 -3.36 -7.98
CA ILE A 83 -1.87 -4.40 -7.65
C ILE A 83 -1.61 -5.66 -8.47
N LEU A 84 -1.33 -5.49 -9.75
CA LEU A 84 -1.03 -6.63 -10.63
C LEU A 84 0.27 -7.34 -10.23
N LEU A 85 1.28 -6.57 -9.81
CA LEU A 85 2.52 -7.16 -9.31
C LEU A 85 2.23 -8.08 -8.12
N VAL A 86 1.43 -7.60 -7.18
CA VAL A 86 1.09 -8.38 -6.00
C VAL A 86 0.27 -9.61 -6.38
N LYS A 87 -0.75 -9.39 -7.21
CA LYS A 87 -1.64 -10.46 -7.62
C LYS A 87 -0.89 -11.58 -8.35
N ASN A 88 0.04 -11.22 -9.22
CA ASN A 88 0.72 -12.17 -10.09
C ASN A 88 2.13 -12.54 -9.61
N ASN A 89 2.52 -12.04 -8.42
CA ASN A 89 3.86 -12.27 -7.88
C ASN A 89 4.94 -11.85 -8.88
N GLY A 90 4.74 -10.68 -9.49
CA GLY A 90 5.65 -10.16 -10.48
C GLY A 90 6.81 -9.38 -9.87
N SER A 91 7.56 -8.69 -10.71
CA SER A 91 8.68 -7.87 -10.25
C SER A 91 8.72 -6.55 -11.00
N LEU A 92 9.46 -5.58 -10.45
CA LEU A 92 9.63 -4.27 -11.08
C LEU A 92 10.67 -4.28 -12.17
N ALA A 93 11.34 -5.40 -12.39
CA ALA A 93 12.39 -5.48 -13.40
C ALA A 93 11.82 -5.43 -14.81
N HIS A 94 12.60 -4.91 -15.75
CA HIS A 94 12.24 -4.98 -17.16
C HIS A 94 12.23 -6.42 -17.61
N ARG A 95 11.26 -6.79 -18.45
CA ARG A 95 11.19 -8.16 -18.95
C ARG A 95 12.41 -8.54 -19.75
N LYS A 96 13.00 -7.57 -20.46
CA LYS A 96 14.21 -7.83 -21.26
C LYS A 96 15.41 -8.21 -20.41
N ASN A 97 15.38 -7.89 -19.11
CA ASN A 97 16.46 -8.20 -18.18
C ASN A 97 16.16 -9.44 -17.34
N LYS A 98 15.10 -10.13 -17.66
CA LYS A 98 14.70 -11.29 -16.89
C LYS A 98 15.65 -12.45 -17.16
N ILE A 99 16.12 -13.07 -16.09
CA ILE A 99 16.97 -14.25 -16.17
C ILE A 99 16.17 -15.45 -15.69
N LYS A 100 16.18 -16.50 -16.44
CA LYS A 100 15.42 -17.71 -16.13
C LYS A 100 16.12 -18.57 -15.11
#